data_512bc429ee3efcd14ab2f1d5f8a70f39
#
_entry.id   512bc429ee3efcd14ab2f1d5f8a70f39
#
_cell.length_a   1.000
_cell.length_b   1.000
_cell.length_c   1.000
_cell.angle_alpha   90.00
_cell.angle_beta   90.00
_cell.angle_gamma   90.00
#
_symmetry.space_group_name_H-M   'P 1'
#
loop_
_entity.id
_entity.type
_entity.pdbx_description
1 polymer ?
#
loop_
_entity_poly.entity_id
_entity_poly.type
_entity_poly.pdbx_seq_one_letter_code
_entity_poly.pdbx_strand_id
1 'polypeptide(L)'
;MLDWENVFATRSKRMRASEIRELLKLLERPDIISFAGGIPDPALFPHEEFQAAYKDILTGPEANAALQYSVSEGYKPLRTWLVGELAKIGIPCTEDNVFITSGSQQALDYLGKLFLSPADTALVTAPTYLGALQAFNAYEPNYDMLAINGNRTPESYAEAAKKAGGQVKFAYLSADFSNPTGETVDLAGREKLLAQADELDIPVIEDAAYQYLRYNGDAISPILALDIARNSGDIEKTRTIYCGSFSKTLAPGLRVGYVVASKPVIRKLVLMKQAADLHSSTINQIAIQRVASSGFGTQVAKLHKVYKHRRDKMLEALAKYMPETTSWTKPEGGMFIWVTLPEGMDGAALLAASIDSEKVAFVPGRAFFADGSGTNTLRLSYSCANDEMIDEGIKRLGRLIRAHTKSAAA
;
A
#
# COMPACT_ATOMS: atom_id res chain seq x y z
N MET A 1 8.71 5.95 -41.51
CA MET A 1 8.90 5.44 -40.14
C MET A 1 7.57 5.51 -39.42
N LEU A 2 7.13 4.47 -38.70
CA LEU A 2 5.85 4.51 -37.97
C LEU A 2 5.97 5.50 -36.81
N ASP A 3 4.99 6.41 -36.71
CA ASP A 3 4.88 7.30 -35.55
C ASP A 3 4.09 6.60 -34.44
N TRP A 4 4.82 6.05 -33.48
CA TRP A 4 4.27 5.26 -32.37
C TRP A 4 3.32 6.07 -31.48
N GLU A 5 3.52 7.39 -31.31
CA GLU A 5 2.66 8.23 -30.47
C GLU A 5 1.22 8.30 -31.03
N ASN A 6 1.07 8.23 -32.34
CA ASN A 6 -0.23 8.21 -32.99
C ASN A 6 -0.93 6.83 -32.95
N VAL A 7 -0.19 5.76 -32.63
CA VAL A 7 -0.71 4.38 -32.57
C VAL A 7 -1.10 3.97 -31.16
N PHE A 8 -0.48 4.57 -30.15
CA PHE A 8 -0.76 4.23 -28.76
C PHE A 8 -2.21 4.59 -28.37
N ALA A 9 -2.82 3.71 -27.54
CA ALA A 9 -4.14 3.99 -26.97
C ALA A 9 -4.09 5.25 -26.08
N THR A 10 -5.20 6.00 -26.02
CA THR A 10 -5.32 7.24 -25.21
C THR A 10 -4.88 7.08 -23.77
N ARG A 11 -5.19 5.92 -23.17
CA ARG A 11 -4.80 5.60 -21.79
C ARG A 11 -3.28 5.61 -21.56
N SER A 12 -2.46 5.32 -22.58
CA SER A 12 -1.00 5.33 -22.45
C SER A 12 -0.44 6.72 -22.11
N LYS A 13 -1.13 7.78 -22.51
CA LYS A 13 -0.76 9.18 -22.21
C LYS A 13 -0.85 9.50 -20.72
N ARG A 14 -1.66 8.76 -19.95
CA ARG A 14 -1.77 8.86 -18.48
C ARG A 14 -0.75 8.00 -17.73
N MET A 15 -0.12 7.04 -18.42
CA MET A 15 0.88 6.16 -17.81
C MET A 15 2.22 6.89 -17.76
N ARG A 16 2.66 7.23 -16.55
CA ARG A 16 3.94 7.91 -16.31
C ARG A 16 4.88 7.00 -15.54
N ALA A 17 6.19 7.19 -15.72
CA ALA A 17 7.17 6.55 -14.88
C ALA A 17 6.94 6.92 -13.41
N SER A 18 7.13 5.96 -12.51
CA SER A 18 7.04 6.23 -11.07
C SER A 18 8.19 7.12 -10.63
N GLU A 19 7.90 8.30 -10.08
CA GLU A 19 8.91 9.19 -9.48
C GLU A 19 9.73 8.44 -8.41
N ILE A 20 9.09 7.53 -7.65
CA ILE A 20 9.78 6.69 -6.67
C ILE A 20 10.79 5.75 -7.35
N ARG A 21 10.52 5.22 -8.54
CA ARG A 21 11.47 4.33 -9.24
C ARG A 21 12.75 5.07 -9.65
N GLU A 22 12.63 6.30 -10.09
CA GLU A 22 13.82 7.12 -10.38
C GLU A 22 14.63 7.38 -9.10
N LEU A 23 13.95 7.63 -7.97
CA LEU A 23 14.58 7.75 -6.66
C LEU A 23 15.21 6.43 -6.18
N LEU A 24 14.63 5.28 -6.51
CA LEU A 24 15.20 3.97 -6.14
C LEU A 24 16.56 3.72 -6.79
N LYS A 25 16.83 4.29 -7.97
CA LYS A 25 18.17 4.25 -8.59
C LYS A 25 19.22 4.95 -7.72
N LEU A 26 18.83 5.94 -6.93
CA LEU A 26 19.72 6.61 -5.97
C LEU A 26 20.03 5.76 -4.73
N LEU A 27 19.22 4.72 -4.44
CA LEU A 27 19.49 3.79 -3.33
C LEU A 27 20.73 2.91 -3.57
N GLU A 28 21.15 2.76 -4.82
CA GLU A 28 22.36 2.01 -5.18
C GLU A 28 23.64 2.80 -4.88
N ARG A 29 23.53 4.09 -4.54
CA ARG A 29 24.65 4.93 -4.19
C ARG A 29 25.04 4.78 -2.72
N PRO A 30 26.24 4.26 -2.40
CA PRO A 30 26.65 3.97 -1.03
C PRO A 30 26.89 5.22 -0.18
N ASP A 31 27.02 6.39 -0.80
CA ASP A 31 27.24 7.69 -0.14
C ASP A 31 25.92 8.35 0.30
N ILE A 32 24.75 7.79 -0.06
CA ILE A 32 23.43 8.36 0.26
C ILE A 32 22.76 7.60 1.41
N ILE A 33 22.40 8.34 2.46
CA ILE A 33 21.48 7.85 3.50
C ILE A 33 20.05 7.93 2.94
N SER A 34 19.39 6.77 2.76
CA SER A 34 18.09 6.75 2.12
C SER A 34 16.95 6.43 3.07
N PHE A 35 16.00 7.35 3.17
CA PHE A 35 14.67 7.17 3.74
C PHE A 35 13.57 7.12 2.67
N ALA A 36 13.96 7.03 1.38
CA ALA A 36 12.99 7.01 0.27
C ALA A 36 12.36 5.64 0.04
N GLY A 37 13.06 4.54 0.33
CA GLY A 37 12.61 3.18 0.03
C GLY A 37 11.40 2.75 0.87
N GLY A 38 10.30 2.41 0.22
CA GLY A 38 9.15 1.75 0.86
C GLY A 38 9.26 0.21 0.85
N ILE A 39 10.48 -0.32 0.94
CA ILE A 39 10.79 -1.76 0.89
C ILE A 39 11.06 -2.30 2.30
N PRO A 40 10.68 -3.54 2.60
CA PRO A 40 11.09 -4.19 3.84
C PRO A 40 12.59 -4.49 3.85
N ASP A 41 13.16 -4.57 5.05
CA ASP A 41 14.58 -4.87 5.24
C ASP A 41 14.91 -6.31 4.80
N PRO A 42 15.81 -6.51 3.81
CA PRO A 42 16.20 -7.84 3.36
C PRO A 42 16.83 -8.72 4.46
N ALA A 43 17.49 -8.13 5.45
CA ALA A 43 18.09 -8.86 6.57
C ALA A 43 17.05 -9.52 7.49
N LEU A 44 15.77 -9.13 7.37
CA LEU A 44 14.68 -9.68 8.15
C LEU A 44 13.90 -10.79 7.43
N PHE A 45 14.23 -11.09 6.16
CA PHE A 45 13.54 -12.15 5.43
C PHE A 45 13.84 -13.52 6.04
N PRO A 46 12.89 -14.46 6.06
CA PRO A 46 13.07 -15.81 6.54
C PRO A 46 13.79 -16.70 5.50
N HIS A 47 15.11 -16.42 5.29
CA HIS A 47 15.91 -17.03 4.22
C HIS A 47 16.02 -18.55 4.37
N GLU A 48 16.29 -19.04 5.59
CA GLU A 48 16.48 -20.47 5.87
C GLU A 48 15.18 -21.24 5.62
N GLU A 49 14.05 -20.69 6.04
CA GLU A 49 12.72 -21.26 5.86
C GLU A 49 12.36 -21.34 4.36
N PHE A 50 12.66 -20.30 3.58
CA PHE A 50 12.45 -20.33 2.14
C PHE A 50 13.39 -21.30 1.43
N GLN A 51 14.67 -21.35 1.82
CA GLN A 51 15.62 -22.31 1.26
C GLN A 51 15.16 -23.76 1.47
N ALA A 52 14.73 -24.08 2.69
CA ALA A 52 14.19 -25.40 3.02
C ALA A 52 12.90 -25.68 2.22
N ALA A 53 11.96 -24.73 2.17
CA ALA A 53 10.70 -24.88 1.45
C ALA A 53 10.93 -25.16 -0.06
N TYR A 54 11.77 -24.38 -0.74
CA TYR A 54 12.05 -24.59 -2.16
C TYR A 54 12.76 -25.90 -2.42
N LYS A 55 13.72 -26.29 -1.58
CA LYS A 55 14.37 -27.60 -1.69
C LYS A 55 13.36 -28.73 -1.61
N ASP A 56 12.50 -28.72 -0.60
CA ASP A 56 11.48 -29.74 -0.39
C ASP A 56 10.44 -29.80 -1.51
N ILE A 57 10.02 -28.63 -2.03
CA ILE A 57 9.11 -28.56 -3.17
C ILE A 57 9.73 -29.23 -4.39
N LEU A 58 10.97 -28.89 -4.73
CA LEU A 58 11.60 -29.33 -5.98
C LEU A 58 12.12 -30.78 -5.94
N THR A 59 12.36 -31.32 -4.75
CA THR A 59 12.81 -32.71 -4.57
C THR A 59 11.69 -33.65 -4.14
N GLY A 60 10.54 -33.11 -3.76
CA GLY A 60 9.39 -33.87 -3.26
C GLY A 60 8.36 -34.26 -4.34
N PRO A 61 7.27 -34.92 -3.94
CA PRO A 61 6.25 -35.40 -4.87
C PRO A 61 5.46 -34.26 -5.56
N GLU A 62 5.50 -33.03 -5.03
CA GLU A 62 4.81 -31.88 -5.58
C GLU A 62 5.62 -31.16 -6.69
N ALA A 63 6.85 -31.58 -6.99
CA ALA A 63 7.76 -30.88 -7.92
C ALA A 63 7.11 -30.63 -9.28
N ASN A 64 6.47 -31.62 -9.87
CA ASN A 64 5.80 -31.48 -11.17
C ASN A 64 4.60 -30.51 -11.10
N ALA A 65 3.80 -30.57 -10.03
CA ALA A 65 2.65 -29.68 -9.85
C ALA A 65 3.09 -28.23 -9.59
N ALA A 66 4.20 -28.04 -8.88
CA ALA A 66 4.77 -26.72 -8.60
C ALA A 66 5.26 -25.98 -9.86
N LEU A 67 5.69 -26.74 -10.88
CA LEU A 67 6.23 -26.21 -12.15
C LEU A 67 5.19 -26.21 -13.28
N GLN A 68 4.01 -26.78 -13.10
CA GLN A 68 2.95 -26.86 -14.10
C GLN A 68 1.99 -25.67 -13.99
N TYR A 69 1.19 -25.46 -15.03
CA TYR A 69 0.02 -24.57 -14.98
C TYR A 69 -0.95 -24.96 -13.87
N SER A 70 -1.61 -23.97 -13.28
CA SER A 70 -2.50 -24.16 -12.16
C SER A 70 -3.81 -23.39 -12.35
N VAL A 71 -4.69 -23.47 -11.36
CA VAL A 71 -5.97 -22.77 -11.34
C VAL A 71 -5.79 -21.27 -11.08
N SER A 72 -6.62 -20.46 -11.70
CA SER A 72 -6.52 -19.01 -11.64
C SER A 72 -6.86 -18.44 -10.26
N GLU A 73 -7.69 -19.12 -9.48
CA GLU A 73 -8.05 -18.74 -8.11
C GLU A 73 -6.86 -18.76 -7.16
N GLY A 74 -5.87 -19.59 -7.46
CA GLY A 74 -4.66 -19.80 -6.67
C GLY A 74 -4.64 -21.12 -5.90
N TYR A 75 -3.46 -21.47 -5.39
CA TYR A 75 -3.13 -22.72 -4.71
C TYR A 75 -4.06 -22.95 -3.50
N LYS A 76 -4.84 -24.00 -3.53
CA LYS A 76 -5.88 -24.27 -2.53
C LYS A 76 -5.36 -24.30 -1.09
N PRO A 77 -4.24 -25.01 -0.76
CA PRO A 77 -3.73 -24.99 0.62
C PRO A 77 -3.34 -23.61 1.15
N LEU A 78 -2.88 -22.70 0.27
CA LEU A 78 -2.62 -21.31 0.68
C LEU A 78 -3.94 -20.57 0.97
N ARG A 79 -4.98 -20.76 0.16
CA ARG A 79 -6.31 -20.18 0.40
C ARG A 79 -6.92 -20.70 1.70
N THR A 80 -6.81 -22.02 1.96
CA THR A 80 -7.25 -22.63 3.23
C THR A 80 -6.52 -22.03 4.44
N TRP A 81 -5.20 -21.87 4.36
CA TRP A 81 -4.41 -21.23 5.41
C TRP A 81 -4.86 -19.78 5.65
N LEU A 82 -5.09 -19.02 4.57
CA LEU A 82 -5.58 -17.63 4.65
C LEU A 82 -6.95 -17.55 5.33
N VAL A 83 -7.88 -18.46 5.03
CA VAL A 83 -9.18 -18.51 5.72
C VAL A 83 -9.01 -18.60 7.23
N GLY A 84 -8.11 -19.47 7.71
CA GLY A 84 -7.81 -19.59 9.13
C GLY A 84 -7.16 -18.34 9.74
N GLU A 85 -6.29 -17.67 8.99
CA GLU A 85 -5.61 -16.45 9.45
C GLU A 85 -6.56 -15.24 9.47
N LEU A 86 -7.40 -15.11 8.46
CA LEU A 86 -8.41 -14.05 8.33
C LEU A 86 -9.48 -14.15 9.43
N ALA A 87 -9.87 -15.36 9.81
CA ALA A 87 -10.80 -15.57 10.92
C ALA A 87 -10.31 -14.99 12.24
N LYS A 88 -8.98 -15.00 12.49
CA LYS A 88 -8.37 -14.41 13.70
C LYS A 88 -8.54 -12.90 13.80
N ILE A 89 -8.72 -12.23 12.67
CA ILE A 89 -8.92 -10.77 12.58
C ILE A 89 -10.38 -10.38 12.29
N GLY A 90 -11.31 -11.32 12.49
CA GLY A 90 -12.74 -11.06 12.39
C GLY A 90 -13.31 -11.13 10.97
N ILE A 91 -12.61 -11.76 10.02
CA ILE A 91 -13.07 -11.96 8.65
C ILE A 91 -13.39 -13.46 8.42
N PRO A 92 -14.56 -13.96 8.85
CA PRO A 92 -14.99 -15.30 8.53
C PRO A 92 -15.32 -15.39 7.03
N CYS A 93 -14.65 -16.32 6.34
CA CYS A 93 -14.83 -16.53 4.90
C CYS A 93 -14.59 -18.01 4.52
N THR A 94 -14.80 -18.34 3.27
CA THR A 94 -14.44 -19.65 2.69
C THR A 94 -13.33 -19.47 1.65
N GLU A 95 -12.75 -20.58 1.19
CA GLU A 95 -11.75 -20.52 0.12
C GLU A 95 -12.28 -19.85 -1.16
N ASP A 96 -13.60 -19.95 -1.42
CA ASP A 96 -14.23 -19.32 -2.59
C ASP A 96 -14.31 -17.79 -2.51
N ASN A 97 -14.07 -17.23 -1.32
CA ASN A 97 -13.97 -15.78 -1.10
C ASN A 97 -12.52 -15.27 -1.19
N VAL A 98 -11.55 -16.17 -1.39
CA VAL A 98 -10.12 -15.84 -1.43
C VAL A 98 -9.56 -16.05 -2.83
N PHE A 99 -8.91 -15.03 -3.36
CA PHE A 99 -8.29 -15.03 -4.68
C PHE A 99 -6.82 -14.61 -4.59
N ILE A 100 -5.90 -15.43 -5.12
CA ILE A 100 -4.46 -15.16 -5.07
C ILE A 100 -4.05 -14.30 -6.27
N THR A 101 -3.26 -13.27 -6.00
CA THR A 101 -2.74 -12.32 -6.99
C THR A 101 -1.22 -12.31 -7.01
N SER A 102 -0.65 -11.80 -8.11
CA SER A 102 0.80 -11.55 -8.23
C SER A 102 1.20 -10.26 -7.49
N GLY A 103 0.96 -10.27 -6.17
CA GLY A 103 1.05 -9.12 -5.26
C GLY A 103 -0.22 -8.25 -5.30
N SER A 104 -0.39 -7.41 -4.25
CA SER A 104 -1.56 -6.51 -4.15
C SER A 104 -1.65 -5.49 -5.30
N GLN A 105 -0.54 -5.14 -5.95
CA GLN A 105 -0.55 -4.25 -7.11
C GLN A 105 -1.39 -4.83 -8.27
N GLN A 106 -1.35 -6.13 -8.51
CA GLN A 106 -2.21 -6.78 -9.50
C GLN A 106 -3.68 -6.76 -9.08
N ALA A 107 -3.96 -6.91 -7.77
CA ALA A 107 -5.32 -6.76 -7.26
C ALA A 107 -5.88 -5.37 -7.56
N LEU A 108 -5.10 -4.31 -7.29
CA LEU A 108 -5.50 -2.93 -7.57
C LEU A 108 -5.73 -2.69 -9.07
N ASP A 109 -4.85 -3.21 -9.93
CA ASP A 109 -5.01 -3.11 -11.39
C ASP A 109 -6.31 -3.78 -11.85
N TYR A 110 -6.59 -5.00 -11.37
CA TYR A 110 -7.81 -5.71 -11.72
C TYR A 110 -9.08 -5.02 -11.18
N LEU A 111 -9.02 -4.44 -9.98
CA LEU A 111 -10.15 -3.69 -9.42
C LEU A 111 -10.40 -2.38 -10.20
N GLY A 112 -9.33 -1.68 -10.60
CA GLY A 112 -9.44 -0.57 -11.53
C GLY A 112 -10.11 -0.98 -12.84
N LYS A 113 -9.65 -2.08 -13.45
CA LYS A 113 -10.23 -2.64 -14.69
C LYS A 113 -11.67 -3.10 -14.52
N LEU A 114 -12.04 -3.61 -13.33
CA LEU A 114 -13.39 -4.12 -13.05
C LEU A 114 -14.41 -2.98 -12.90
N PHE A 115 -14.03 -1.91 -12.23
CA PHE A 115 -14.98 -0.89 -11.79
C PHE A 115 -14.94 0.41 -12.57
N LEU A 116 -13.79 0.77 -13.18
CA LEU A 116 -13.62 2.06 -13.83
C LEU A 116 -13.83 2.00 -15.33
N SER A 117 -14.62 2.93 -15.83
CA SER A 117 -14.66 3.38 -17.22
C SER A 117 -14.10 4.81 -17.31
N PRO A 118 -13.70 5.28 -18.50
CA PRO A 118 -13.25 6.66 -18.68
C PRO A 118 -14.24 7.68 -18.10
N ALA A 119 -13.73 8.67 -17.38
CA ALA A 119 -14.46 9.71 -16.65
C ALA A 119 -15.19 9.28 -15.36
N ASP A 120 -15.28 7.99 -15.04
CA ASP A 120 -15.76 7.57 -13.73
C ASP A 120 -14.86 8.10 -12.60
N THR A 121 -15.40 8.23 -11.40
CA THR A 121 -14.70 8.80 -10.24
C THR A 121 -14.33 7.73 -9.22
N ALA A 122 -13.04 7.68 -8.87
CA ALA A 122 -12.52 6.96 -7.72
C ALA A 122 -12.37 7.92 -6.53
N LEU A 123 -12.99 7.61 -5.38
CA LEU A 123 -12.73 8.34 -4.15
C LEU A 123 -11.46 7.79 -3.51
N VAL A 124 -10.47 8.65 -3.28
CA VAL A 124 -9.17 8.26 -2.68
C VAL A 124 -8.79 9.21 -1.56
N THR A 125 -8.08 8.75 -0.54
CA THR A 125 -7.55 9.65 0.50
C THR A 125 -6.54 10.63 -0.11
N ALA A 126 -6.33 11.76 0.54
CA ALA A 126 -5.32 12.75 0.13
C ALA A 126 -4.45 13.10 1.35
N PRO A 127 -3.19 12.61 1.38
CA PRO A 127 -2.51 11.79 0.37
C PRO A 127 -2.99 10.33 0.32
N THR A 128 -2.62 9.62 -0.76
CA THR A 128 -2.93 8.20 -0.97
C THR A 128 -1.74 7.43 -1.56
N TYR A 129 -1.85 6.09 -1.61
CA TYR A 129 -0.78 5.26 -2.15
C TYR A 129 -0.56 5.50 -3.66
N LEU A 130 0.64 5.93 -4.02
CA LEU A 130 1.02 6.20 -5.41
C LEU A 130 0.81 4.99 -6.34
N GLY A 131 1.08 3.76 -5.84
CA GLY A 131 0.88 2.55 -6.63
C GLY A 131 -0.58 2.30 -6.98
N ALA A 132 -1.53 2.72 -6.13
CA ALA A 132 -2.96 2.67 -6.44
C ALA A 132 -3.32 3.67 -7.54
N LEU A 133 -2.85 4.92 -7.44
CA LEU A 133 -3.05 5.92 -8.50
C LEU A 133 -2.49 5.43 -9.84
N GLN A 134 -1.30 4.82 -9.84
CA GLN A 134 -0.69 4.26 -11.04
C GLN A 134 -1.51 3.11 -11.65
N ALA A 135 -2.06 2.21 -10.82
CA ALA A 135 -2.92 1.14 -11.30
C ALA A 135 -4.22 1.67 -11.90
N PHE A 136 -4.86 2.62 -11.24
CA PHE A 136 -6.15 3.16 -11.68
C PHE A 136 -6.03 4.08 -12.89
N ASN A 137 -4.94 4.84 -13.03
CA ASN A 137 -4.72 5.78 -14.14
C ASN A 137 -4.85 5.14 -15.53
N ALA A 138 -4.55 3.84 -15.65
CA ALA A 138 -4.72 3.12 -16.92
C ALA A 138 -6.19 3.02 -17.38
N TYR A 139 -7.14 3.27 -16.48
CA TYR A 139 -8.59 3.20 -16.74
C TYR A 139 -9.24 4.59 -16.85
N GLU A 140 -8.43 5.64 -16.93
CA GLU A 140 -8.83 7.03 -17.19
C GLU A 140 -9.88 7.61 -16.22
N PRO A 141 -9.77 7.35 -14.88
CA PRO A 141 -10.71 7.90 -13.92
C PRO A 141 -10.48 9.40 -13.67
N ASN A 142 -11.50 10.02 -13.08
CA ASN A 142 -11.35 11.20 -12.24
C ASN A 142 -11.06 10.74 -10.80
N TYR A 143 -10.38 11.59 -10.04
CA TYR A 143 -10.18 11.38 -8.60
C TYR A 143 -10.89 12.46 -7.82
N ASP A 144 -11.47 12.06 -6.70
CA ASP A 144 -12.02 12.98 -5.73
C ASP A 144 -11.56 12.58 -4.32
N MET A 145 -11.40 13.57 -3.44
CA MET A 145 -10.84 13.34 -2.11
C MET A 145 -11.86 12.67 -1.19
N LEU A 146 -11.54 11.47 -0.73
CA LEU A 146 -12.28 10.76 0.31
C LEU A 146 -12.06 11.43 1.68
N ALA A 147 -13.01 12.23 2.13
CA ALA A 147 -12.94 12.97 3.38
C ALA A 147 -13.52 12.14 4.54
N ILE A 148 -12.75 11.15 5.06
CA ILE A 148 -13.21 10.25 6.13
C ILE A 148 -13.66 11.04 7.38
N ASN A 149 -12.89 12.03 7.81
CA ASN A 149 -13.18 12.86 8.96
C ASN A 149 -13.88 14.20 8.60
N GLY A 150 -14.19 14.40 7.31
CA GLY A 150 -14.86 15.61 6.83
C GLY A 150 -16.38 15.53 6.89
N ASN A 151 -17.03 16.63 6.54
CA ASN A 151 -18.51 16.74 6.52
C ASN A 151 -19.08 16.68 5.09
N ARG A 152 -18.31 16.15 4.14
CA ARG A 152 -18.77 16.03 2.76
C ARG A 152 -19.83 14.94 2.65
N THR A 153 -20.97 15.26 2.02
CA THR A 153 -22.10 14.34 1.92
C THR A 153 -22.01 13.44 0.70
N PRO A 154 -22.66 12.27 0.70
CA PRO A 154 -22.74 11.37 -0.44
C PRO A 154 -23.28 12.05 -1.70
N GLU A 155 -24.31 12.89 -1.58
CA GLU A 155 -24.87 13.62 -2.71
C GLU A 155 -23.85 14.56 -3.34
N SER A 156 -23.02 15.24 -2.53
CA SER A 156 -21.96 16.13 -3.03
C SER A 156 -20.91 15.38 -3.85
N TYR A 157 -20.59 14.12 -3.49
CA TYR A 157 -19.71 13.25 -4.29
C TYR A 157 -20.38 12.85 -5.62
N ALA A 158 -21.66 12.44 -5.56
CA ALA A 158 -22.40 12.02 -6.73
C ALA A 158 -22.57 13.19 -7.74
N GLU A 159 -22.88 14.39 -7.27
CA GLU A 159 -22.98 15.58 -8.09
C GLU A 159 -21.64 15.97 -8.74
N ALA A 160 -20.54 15.92 -7.97
CA ALA A 160 -19.20 16.20 -8.49
C ALA A 160 -18.80 15.21 -9.59
N ALA A 161 -19.03 13.91 -9.38
CA ALA A 161 -18.75 12.88 -10.36
C ALA A 161 -19.59 13.05 -11.65
N LYS A 162 -20.89 13.34 -11.49
CA LYS A 162 -21.78 13.62 -12.63
C LYS A 162 -21.32 14.86 -13.44
N LYS A 163 -20.89 15.92 -12.76
CA LYS A 163 -20.34 17.11 -13.40
C LYS A 163 -19.05 16.81 -14.15
N ALA A 164 -18.24 15.86 -13.66
CA ALA A 164 -17.02 15.39 -14.31
C ALA A 164 -17.28 14.39 -15.46
N GLY A 165 -18.52 14.04 -15.73
CA GLY A 165 -18.93 13.20 -16.88
C GLY A 165 -19.08 11.71 -16.58
N GLY A 166 -18.98 11.29 -15.31
CA GLY A 166 -19.10 9.89 -14.88
C GLY A 166 -19.91 9.72 -13.60
N GLN A 167 -19.61 8.69 -12.84
CA GLN A 167 -20.23 8.39 -11.55
C GLN A 167 -19.17 7.90 -10.56
N VAL A 168 -19.46 7.97 -9.27
CA VAL A 168 -18.58 7.39 -8.24
C VAL A 168 -18.62 5.87 -8.35
N LYS A 169 -17.46 5.22 -8.38
CA LYS A 169 -17.37 3.77 -8.59
C LYS A 169 -16.86 2.99 -7.39
N PHE A 170 -15.99 3.55 -6.61
CA PHE A 170 -15.50 2.96 -5.35
C PHE A 170 -14.81 4.00 -4.48
N ALA A 171 -14.66 3.65 -3.20
CA ALA A 171 -13.74 4.32 -2.28
C ALA A 171 -12.51 3.42 -2.05
N TYR A 172 -11.30 3.99 -2.12
CA TYR A 172 -10.03 3.31 -1.88
C TYR A 172 -9.27 3.96 -0.73
N LEU A 173 -8.79 3.14 0.19
CA LEU A 173 -7.90 3.58 1.27
C LEU A 173 -7.03 2.44 1.79
N SER A 174 -5.93 2.82 2.46
CA SER A 174 -5.19 1.94 3.37
C SER A 174 -5.57 2.32 4.79
N ALA A 175 -6.38 1.48 5.45
CA ALA A 175 -7.00 1.81 6.73
C ALA A 175 -6.01 1.74 7.91
N ASP A 176 -4.98 0.89 7.81
CA ASP A 176 -3.94 0.72 8.83
C ASP A 176 -2.58 1.14 8.30
N PHE A 177 -1.92 2.07 9.02
CA PHE A 177 -0.56 2.53 8.73
C PHE A 177 -0.35 2.95 7.28
N SER A 178 -1.25 3.79 6.81
CA SER A 178 -1.34 4.24 5.41
C SER A 178 0.03 4.60 4.82
N ASN A 179 0.27 4.18 3.60
CA ASN A 179 1.32 4.73 2.76
C ASN A 179 0.73 5.92 1.98
N PRO A 180 1.12 7.20 2.27
CA PRO A 180 2.42 7.55 2.86
C PRO A 180 2.41 7.95 4.34
N THR A 181 1.26 8.20 4.98
CA THR A 181 1.18 8.96 6.24
C THR A 181 1.56 8.16 7.50
N GLY A 182 1.51 6.84 7.44
CA GLY A 182 1.64 5.97 8.62
C GLY A 182 0.42 6.00 9.55
N GLU A 183 -0.60 6.80 9.25
CA GLU A 183 -1.79 6.94 10.07
C GLU A 183 -2.73 5.75 9.94
N THR A 184 -3.56 5.57 10.97
CA THR A 184 -4.61 4.55 11.03
C THR A 184 -5.96 5.24 11.13
N VAL A 185 -6.92 4.78 10.36
CA VAL A 185 -8.32 5.21 10.46
C VAL A 185 -8.95 4.54 11.68
N ASP A 186 -9.47 5.33 12.60
CA ASP A 186 -10.14 4.84 13.80
C ASP A 186 -11.46 4.12 13.49
N LEU A 187 -12.04 3.48 14.50
CA LEU A 187 -13.28 2.72 14.33
C LEU A 187 -14.42 3.58 13.79
N ALA A 188 -14.59 4.79 14.34
CA ALA A 188 -15.67 5.70 13.93
C ALA A 188 -15.51 6.12 12.45
N GLY A 189 -14.28 6.38 12.00
CA GLY A 189 -13.98 6.68 10.59
C GLY A 189 -14.29 5.52 9.67
N ARG A 190 -13.99 4.26 10.09
CA ARG A 190 -14.33 3.04 9.32
C ARG A 190 -15.84 2.85 9.20
N GLU A 191 -16.59 3.02 10.29
CA GLU A 191 -18.05 2.92 10.30
C GLU A 191 -18.71 4.02 9.44
N LYS A 192 -18.22 5.26 9.54
CA LYS A 192 -18.68 6.37 8.73
C LYS A 192 -18.44 6.13 7.23
N LEU A 193 -17.27 5.61 6.87
CA LEU A 193 -16.97 5.25 5.49
C LEU A 193 -17.94 4.21 4.95
N LEU A 194 -18.23 3.16 5.73
CA LEU A 194 -19.21 2.15 5.34
C LEU A 194 -20.61 2.75 5.13
N ALA A 195 -21.05 3.66 6.01
CA ALA A 195 -22.33 4.35 5.84
C ALA A 195 -22.35 5.21 4.56
N GLN A 196 -21.29 5.97 4.29
CA GLN A 196 -21.17 6.74 3.04
C GLN A 196 -21.17 5.86 1.81
N ALA A 197 -20.51 4.70 1.85
CA ALA A 197 -20.47 3.74 0.77
C ALA A 197 -21.84 3.09 0.53
N ASP A 198 -22.63 2.86 1.59
CA ASP A 198 -24.02 2.40 1.48
C ASP A 198 -24.89 3.41 0.73
N GLU A 199 -24.84 4.69 1.11
CA GLU A 199 -25.64 5.75 0.51
C GLU A 199 -25.24 6.04 -0.96
N LEU A 200 -23.95 5.89 -1.30
CA LEU A 200 -23.43 6.02 -2.67
C LEU A 200 -23.62 4.75 -3.51
N ASP A 201 -24.01 3.64 -2.89
CA ASP A 201 -24.07 2.30 -3.49
C ASP A 201 -22.78 1.89 -4.21
N ILE A 202 -21.63 2.07 -3.53
CA ILE A 202 -20.30 1.77 -4.07
C ILE A 202 -19.55 0.76 -3.21
N PRO A 203 -18.60 -0.01 -3.77
CA PRO A 203 -17.67 -0.82 -2.99
C PRO A 203 -16.59 0.03 -2.30
N VAL A 204 -16.04 -0.52 -1.21
CA VAL A 204 -14.85 -0.03 -0.52
C VAL A 204 -13.69 -0.99 -0.82
N ILE A 205 -12.58 -0.47 -1.33
CA ILE A 205 -11.33 -1.20 -1.53
C ILE A 205 -10.42 -0.91 -0.33
N GLU A 206 -10.28 -1.89 0.57
CA GLU A 206 -9.42 -1.84 1.75
C GLU A 206 -8.05 -2.42 1.42
N ASP A 207 -7.02 -1.57 1.28
CA ASP A 207 -5.63 -2.00 1.09
C ASP A 207 -4.95 -2.25 2.44
N ALA A 208 -4.78 -3.52 2.78
CA ALA A 208 -4.31 -3.99 4.08
C ALA A 208 -2.84 -4.47 4.07
N ALA A 209 -1.99 -3.89 3.21
CA ALA A 209 -0.60 -4.31 3.05
C ALA A 209 0.23 -4.20 4.35
N TYR A 210 -0.15 -3.32 5.28
CA TYR A 210 0.60 -3.03 6.52
C TYR A 210 -0.12 -3.50 7.79
N GLN A 211 -1.29 -4.06 7.74
CA GLN A 211 -2.14 -4.40 8.88
C GLN A 211 -1.41 -5.24 9.96
N TYR A 212 -0.56 -6.18 9.54
CA TYR A 212 0.23 -7.00 10.47
C TYR A 212 1.42 -6.27 11.13
N LEU A 213 1.66 -5.00 10.83
CA LEU A 213 2.78 -4.22 11.35
C LEU A 213 2.33 -3.20 12.41
N ARG A 214 1.47 -3.59 13.34
CA ARG A 214 1.07 -2.79 14.51
C ARG A 214 2.06 -2.99 15.65
N TYR A 215 2.62 -1.91 16.15
CA TYR A 215 3.62 -1.95 17.23
C TYR A 215 3.07 -1.47 18.58
N ASN A 216 2.12 -0.56 18.54
CA ASN A 216 1.49 0.04 19.72
C ASN A 216 -0.04 0.11 19.53
N GLY A 217 -0.76 0.30 20.66
CA GLY A 217 -2.20 0.41 20.69
C GLY A 217 -2.92 -0.91 20.39
N ASP A 218 -4.24 -0.87 20.51
CA ASP A 218 -5.11 -2.02 20.24
C ASP A 218 -5.39 -2.19 18.75
N ALA A 219 -5.57 -3.42 18.31
CA ALA A 219 -5.96 -3.69 16.93
C ALA A 219 -7.38 -3.17 16.67
N ILE A 220 -7.56 -2.48 15.55
CA ILE A 220 -8.87 -2.05 15.07
C ILE A 220 -9.37 -3.08 14.04
N SER A 221 -10.62 -3.49 14.16
CA SER A 221 -11.21 -4.44 13.21
C SER A 221 -11.12 -3.94 11.78
N PRO A 222 -10.69 -4.77 10.81
CA PRO A 222 -10.71 -4.41 9.40
C PRO A 222 -12.08 -3.91 8.93
N ILE A 223 -12.11 -3.08 7.91
CA ILE A 223 -13.38 -2.58 7.34
C ILE A 223 -14.23 -3.75 6.86
N LEU A 224 -13.63 -4.76 6.21
CA LEU A 224 -14.36 -5.97 5.80
C LEU A 224 -14.95 -6.72 6.99
N ALA A 225 -14.25 -6.81 8.12
CA ALA A 225 -14.78 -7.45 9.33
C ALA A 225 -16.01 -6.71 9.89
N LEU A 226 -15.96 -5.38 9.90
CA LEU A 226 -17.10 -4.53 10.31
C LEU A 226 -18.27 -4.69 9.34
N ASP A 227 -17.99 -4.74 8.04
CA ASP A 227 -19.00 -4.92 7.00
C ASP A 227 -19.69 -6.30 7.10
N ILE A 228 -18.93 -7.36 7.35
CA ILE A 228 -19.47 -8.70 7.63
C ILE A 228 -20.37 -8.68 8.87
N ALA A 229 -19.93 -8.05 9.95
CA ALA A 229 -20.72 -7.96 11.19
C ALA A 229 -22.05 -7.22 10.98
N ARG A 230 -22.05 -6.11 10.24
CA ARG A 230 -23.26 -5.35 9.87
C ARG A 230 -24.23 -6.17 9.02
N ASN A 231 -23.73 -7.11 8.24
CA ASN A 231 -24.50 -8.01 7.38
C ASN A 231 -24.80 -9.37 8.03
N SER A 232 -24.90 -9.42 9.35
CA SER A 232 -25.24 -10.63 10.13
C SER A 232 -24.29 -11.80 9.92
N GLY A 233 -23.00 -11.52 9.66
CA GLY A 233 -21.97 -12.51 9.43
C GLY A 233 -21.85 -13.01 7.98
N ASP A 234 -22.61 -12.46 7.05
CA ASP A 234 -22.68 -12.92 5.66
C ASP A 234 -21.77 -12.08 4.75
N ILE A 235 -20.59 -12.61 4.41
CA ILE A 235 -19.62 -11.97 3.49
C ILE A 235 -20.21 -11.75 2.08
N GLU A 236 -21.20 -12.54 1.66
CA GLU A 236 -21.80 -12.40 0.33
C GLU A 236 -22.63 -11.12 0.17
N LYS A 237 -22.99 -10.47 1.28
CA LYS A 237 -23.75 -9.21 1.32
C LYS A 237 -22.87 -7.98 1.54
N THR A 238 -21.56 -8.18 1.69
CA THR A 238 -20.64 -7.07 1.93
C THR A 238 -20.29 -6.32 0.64
N ARG A 239 -19.95 -5.06 0.78
CA ARG A 239 -19.42 -4.20 -0.29
C ARG A 239 -17.91 -3.99 -0.20
N THR A 240 -17.27 -4.46 0.88
CA THR A 240 -15.85 -4.27 1.10
C THR A 240 -15.03 -5.36 0.40
N ILE A 241 -13.97 -4.92 -0.28
CA ILE A 241 -12.99 -5.76 -0.97
C ILE A 241 -11.65 -5.56 -0.25
N TYR A 242 -11.20 -6.60 0.43
CA TYR A 242 -9.96 -6.57 1.21
C TYR A 242 -8.78 -7.06 0.36
N CYS A 243 -7.71 -6.27 0.28
CA CYS A 243 -6.50 -6.57 -0.48
C CYS A 243 -5.31 -6.78 0.47
N GLY A 244 -4.88 -8.02 0.63
CA GLY A 244 -3.74 -8.39 1.46
C GLY A 244 -2.48 -8.71 0.67
N SER A 245 -1.32 -8.72 1.36
CA SER A 245 -0.03 -9.01 0.73
C SER A 245 0.95 -9.65 1.70
N PHE A 246 1.76 -10.60 1.20
CA PHE A 246 2.90 -11.13 1.94
C PHE A 246 4.19 -10.30 1.77
N SER A 247 4.12 -9.22 0.99
CA SER A 247 5.30 -8.39 0.67
C SER A 247 5.92 -7.71 1.88
N LYS A 248 5.15 -7.42 2.93
CA LYS A 248 5.63 -6.69 4.12
C LYS A 248 5.91 -7.59 5.31
N THR A 249 5.46 -8.85 5.25
CA THR A 249 5.60 -9.83 6.33
C THR A 249 6.59 -10.94 6.03
N LEU A 250 6.67 -11.39 4.76
CA LEU A 250 7.54 -12.50 4.37
C LEU A 250 8.57 -12.08 3.32
N ALA A 251 8.16 -11.93 2.05
CA ALA A 251 9.10 -11.61 0.97
C ALA A 251 8.41 -10.89 -0.20
N PRO A 252 8.78 -9.65 -0.51
CA PRO A 252 8.16 -8.88 -1.60
C PRO A 252 8.50 -9.45 -2.99
N GLY A 253 9.69 -10.04 -3.16
CA GLY A 253 10.18 -10.59 -4.44
C GLY A 253 9.39 -11.78 -4.95
N LEU A 254 8.67 -12.51 -4.08
CA LEU A 254 7.87 -13.68 -4.48
C LEU A 254 6.55 -13.30 -5.16
N ARG A 255 6.14 -12.04 -5.07
CA ARG A 255 4.95 -11.52 -5.74
C ARG A 255 3.68 -12.32 -5.40
N VAL A 256 3.39 -12.51 -4.11
CA VAL A 256 2.16 -13.15 -3.65
C VAL A 256 1.35 -12.18 -2.81
N GLY A 257 0.12 -11.93 -3.25
CA GLY A 257 -0.92 -11.17 -2.55
C GLY A 257 -2.25 -11.89 -2.68
N TYR A 258 -3.29 -11.33 -2.11
CA TYR A 258 -4.63 -11.93 -2.15
C TYR A 258 -5.73 -10.89 -2.04
N VAL A 259 -6.90 -11.24 -2.55
CA VAL A 259 -8.15 -10.48 -2.41
C VAL A 259 -9.15 -11.35 -1.65
N VAL A 260 -9.89 -10.72 -0.73
CA VAL A 260 -11.02 -11.34 -0.04
C VAL A 260 -12.26 -10.50 -0.31
N ALA A 261 -13.30 -11.14 -0.85
CA ALA A 261 -14.54 -10.46 -1.22
C ALA A 261 -15.70 -11.46 -1.40
N SER A 262 -16.89 -10.96 -1.65
CA SER A 262 -18.03 -11.78 -2.08
C SER A 262 -17.73 -12.54 -3.38
N LYS A 263 -18.33 -13.72 -3.53
CA LYS A 263 -18.09 -14.61 -4.69
C LYS A 263 -18.36 -13.96 -6.06
N PRO A 264 -19.34 -13.07 -6.24
CA PRO A 264 -19.51 -12.36 -7.53
C PRO A 264 -18.28 -11.56 -7.95
N VAL A 265 -17.62 -10.88 -6.99
CA VAL A 265 -16.38 -10.13 -7.24
C VAL A 265 -15.24 -11.09 -7.58
N ILE A 266 -15.04 -12.13 -6.76
CA ILE A 266 -13.99 -13.14 -6.99
C ILE A 266 -14.11 -13.77 -8.38
N ARG A 267 -15.32 -14.18 -8.80
CA ARG A 267 -15.54 -14.74 -10.15
C ARG A 267 -15.09 -13.77 -11.26
N LYS A 268 -15.34 -12.47 -11.12
CA LYS A 268 -14.89 -11.49 -12.11
C LYS A 268 -13.38 -11.32 -12.13
N LEU A 269 -12.73 -11.30 -10.95
CA LEU A 269 -11.28 -11.24 -10.84
C LEU A 269 -10.60 -12.47 -11.46
N VAL A 270 -11.16 -13.66 -11.28
CA VAL A 270 -10.69 -14.91 -11.93
C VAL A 270 -10.70 -14.78 -13.44
N LEU A 271 -11.79 -14.28 -14.05
CA LEU A 271 -11.87 -14.06 -15.50
C LEU A 271 -10.80 -13.07 -15.99
N MET A 272 -10.53 -12.01 -15.22
CA MET A 272 -9.49 -11.05 -15.57
C MET A 272 -8.10 -11.67 -15.51
N LYS A 273 -7.84 -12.52 -14.52
CA LYS A 273 -6.57 -13.22 -14.38
C LYS A 273 -6.36 -14.22 -15.52
N GLN A 274 -7.39 -14.94 -15.92
CA GLN A 274 -7.34 -15.84 -17.06
C GLN A 274 -6.94 -15.12 -18.36
N ALA A 275 -7.40 -13.88 -18.53
CA ALA A 275 -7.07 -13.06 -19.69
C ALA A 275 -5.71 -12.35 -19.60
N ALA A 276 -5.09 -12.28 -18.42
CA ALA A 276 -3.86 -11.53 -18.19
C ALA A 276 -2.62 -12.45 -18.09
N ASP A 277 -2.56 -13.25 -17.03
CA ASP A 277 -1.40 -14.07 -16.69
C ASP A 277 -1.75 -15.52 -16.31
N LEU A 278 -3.00 -15.91 -16.51
CA LEU A 278 -3.58 -17.22 -16.25
C LEU A 278 -3.64 -17.58 -14.76
N HIS A 279 -2.51 -17.58 -14.06
CA HIS A 279 -2.38 -17.81 -12.61
C HIS A 279 -1.10 -17.18 -12.05
N SER A 280 -1.07 -16.94 -10.74
CA SER A 280 0.17 -16.56 -10.05
C SER A 280 1.11 -17.77 -9.93
N SER A 281 2.42 -17.53 -9.84
CA SER A 281 3.46 -18.58 -9.74
C SER A 281 3.11 -19.62 -8.67
N THR A 282 2.86 -20.86 -9.08
CA THR A 282 2.46 -21.96 -8.18
C THR A 282 3.55 -22.28 -7.17
N ILE A 283 4.80 -22.38 -7.61
CA ILE A 283 5.93 -22.66 -6.72
C ILE A 283 6.08 -21.62 -5.63
N ASN A 284 5.86 -20.32 -5.93
CA ASN A 284 5.95 -19.25 -4.95
C ASN A 284 4.77 -19.30 -3.96
N GLN A 285 3.58 -19.67 -4.43
CA GLN A 285 2.41 -19.87 -3.55
C GLN A 285 2.63 -21.02 -2.57
N ILE A 286 3.21 -22.15 -3.03
CA ILE A 286 3.53 -23.28 -2.17
C ILE A 286 4.61 -22.88 -1.16
N ALA A 287 5.65 -22.19 -1.57
CA ALA A 287 6.72 -21.72 -0.67
C ALA A 287 6.18 -20.76 0.41
N ILE A 288 5.35 -19.78 0.03
CA ILE A 288 4.68 -18.88 0.98
C ILE A 288 3.80 -19.66 1.96
N GLN A 289 3.01 -20.61 1.46
CA GLN A 289 2.12 -21.43 2.33
C GLN A 289 2.92 -22.23 3.35
N ARG A 290 4.02 -22.85 2.98
CA ARG A 290 4.87 -23.63 3.90
C ARG A 290 5.53 -22.75 4.95
N VAL A 291 6.17 -21.65 4.52
CA VAL A 291 6.81 -20.71 5.44
C VAL A 291 5.79 -20.05 6.38
N ALA A 292 4.63 -19.63 5.85
CA ALA A 292 3.58 -19.04 6.66
C ALA A 292 3.00 -20.04 7.67
N SER A 293 2.74 -21.28 7.25
CA SER A 293 2.19 -22.32 8.15
C SER A 293 3.15 -22.70 9.28
N SER A 294 4.45 -22.63 9.07
CA SER A 294 5.44 -23.00 10.06
C SER A 294 5.79 -21.90 11.06
N GLY A 295 5.65 -20.61 10.70
CA GLY A 295 6.20 -19.57 11.54
C GLY A 295 5.73 -18.14 11.30
N PHE A 296 4.56 -17.90 10.68
CA PHE A 296 4.08 -16.56 10.36
C PHE A 296 4.03 -15.61 11.55
N GLY A 297 3.46 -16.06 12.68
CA GLY A 297 3.39 -15.26 13.91
C GLY A 297 4.77 -14.91 14.49
N THR A 298 5.71 -15.85 14.46
CA THR A 298 7.09 -15.62 14.91
C THR A 298 7.80 -14.59 14.02
N GLN A 299 7.62 -14.69 12.70
CA GLN A 299 8.18 -13.73 11.75
C GLN A 299 7.58 -12.33 11.96
N VAL A 300 6.27 -12.21 12.14
CA VAL A 300 5.61 -10.93 12.42
C VAL A 300 6.13 -10.33 13.73
N ALA A 301 6.28 -11.13 14.80
CA ALA A 301 6.82 -10.67 16.08
C ALA A 301 8.28 -10.16 15.96
N LYS A 302 9.12 -10.82 15.13
CA LYS A 302 10.47 -10.35 14.81
C LYS A 302 10.43 -8.97 14.13
N LEU A 303 9.55 -8.79 13.14
CA LEU A 303 9.38 -7.51 12.42
C LEU A 303 8.91 -6.40 13.37
N HIS A 304 7.93 -6.69 14.24
CA HIS A 304 7.44 -5.72 15.23
C HIS A 304 8.56 -5.18 16.11
N LYS A 305 9.41 -6.05 16.63
CA LYS A 305 10.52 -5.63 17.49
C LYS A 305 11.49 -4.69 16.78
N VAL A 306 11.89 -5.02 15.55
CA VAL A 306 12.87 -4.24 14.79
C VAL A 306 12.28 -2.93 14.29
N TYR A 307 11.11 -2.97 13.66
CA TYR A 307 10.53 -1.76 13.09
C TYR A 307 10.00 -0.79 14.16
N LYS A 308 9.50 -1.32 15.31
CA LYS A 308 9.18 -0.46 16.45
C LYS A 308 10.39 0.32 16.94
N HIS A 309 11.53 -0.37 17.13
CA HIS A 309 12.77 0.26 17.56
C HIS A 309 13.20 1.37 16.58
N ARG A 310 13.24 1.09 15.29
CA ARG A 310 13.63 2.06 14.26
C ARG A 310 12.66 3.24 14.17
N ARG A 311 11.35 3.00 14.27
CA ARG A 311 10.35 4.08 14.35
C ARG A 311 10.59 4.99 15.54
N ASP A 312 10.81 4.41 16.73
CA ASP A 312 11.03 5.16 17.95
C ASP A 312 12.30 6.00 17.84
N LYS A 313 13.39 5.45 17.29
CA LYS A 313 14.63 6.16 16.99
C LYS A 313 14.42 7.31 16.00
N MET A 314 13.65 7.10 14.95
CA MET A 314 13.36 8.16 13.97
C MET A 314 12.52 9.28 14.59
N LEU A 315 11.53 8.96 15.43
CA LEU A 315 10.74 9.97 16.14
C LEU A 315 11.58 10.77 17.15
N GLU A 316 12.50 10.12 17.88
CA GLU A 316 13.48 10.79 18.76
C GLU A 316 14.37 11.75 17.97
N ALA A 317 14.91 11.30 16.82
CA ALA A 317 15.77 12.11 15.97
C ALA A 317 15.03 13.32 15.36
N LEU A 318 13.77 13.10 14.92
CA LEU A 318 12.91 14.18 14.42
C LEU A 318 12.68 15.25 15.51
N ALA A 319 12.32 14.82 16.72
CA ALA A 319 12.10 15.74 17.85
C ALA A 319 13.37 16.52 18.21
N LYS A 320 14.55 15.90 18.08
CA LYS A 320 15.85 16.52 18.41
C LYS A 320 16.35 17.49 17.36
N TYR A 321 16.17 17.17 16.08
CA TYR A 321 16.89 17.86 15.01
C TYR A 321 16.00 18.70 14.07
N MET A 322 14.69 18.47 14.00
CA MET A 322 13.84 19.26 13.13
C MET A 322 13.54 20.64 13.71
N PRO A 323 13.36 21.67 12.86
CA PRO A 323 12.89 22.98 13.32
C PRO A 323 11.43 22.91 13.81
N GLU A 324 11.06 23.79 14.74
CA GLU A 324 9.70 23.89 15.33
C GLU A 324 8.59 24.15 14.29
N THR A 325 8.97 24.68 13.13
CA THR A 325 8.07 24.95 12.00
C THR A 325 7.73 23.71 11.17
N THR A 326 8.28 22.54 11.51
CA THR A 326 7.94 21.26 10.90
C THR A 326 7.06 20.41 11.82
N SER A 327 6.18 19.64 11.25
CA SER A 327 5.36 18.65 11.97
C SER A 327 5.46 17.28 11.31
N TRP A 328 5.12 16.23 12.05
CA TRP A 328 5.15 14.85 11.53
C TRP A 328 4.14 13.96 12.23
N THR A 329 3.74 12.90 11.52
CA THR A 329 2.88 11.85 12.09
C THR A 329 3.65 11.00 13.11
N LYS A 330 2.91 10.41 14.06
CA LYS A 330 3.46 9.50 15.07
C LYS A 330 2.76 8.13 14.93
N PRO A 331 3.18 7.32 13.93
CA PRO A 331 2.47 6.09 13.60
C PRO A 331 2.60 5.04 14.69
N GLU A 332 1.53 4.28 14.92
CA GLU A 332 1.50 3.12 15.83
C GLU A 332 2.05 1.83 15.18
N GLY A 333 2.36 1.88 13.88
CA GLY A 333 2.83 0.75 13.10
C GLY A 333 3.33 1.16 11.71
N GLY A 334 3.37 0.21 10.79
CA GLY A 334 3.74 0.44 9.39
C GLY A 334 5.24 0.62 9.17
N MET A 335 5.60 1.48 8.22
CA MET A 335 6.99 1.66 7.80
C MET A 335 7.34 3.13 7.52
N PHE A 336 6.41 4.09 7.74
CA PHE A 336 6.52 5.46 7.26
C PHE A 336 6.20 6.49 8.33
N ILE A 337 6.86 7.65 8.21
CA ILE A 337 6.51 8.89 8.89
C ILE A 337 6.29 9.94 7.81
N TRP A 338 5.21 10.69 7.93
CA TRP A 338 4.87 11.80 7.08
C TRP A 338 5.29 13.11 7.74
N VAL A 339 6.03 13.93 7.02
CA VAL A 339 6.53 15.21 7.52
C VAL A 339 5.89 16.34 6.72
N THR A 340 5.39 17.35 7.41
CA THR A 340 4.92 18.61 6.83
C THR A 340 5.99 19.67 7.06
N LEU A 341 6.49 20.23 5.97
CA LEU A 341 7.47 21.31 5.94
C LEU A 341 6.80 22.68 6.16
N PRO A 342 7.55 23.72 6.49
CA PRO A 342 7.03 25.09 6.52
C PRO A 342 6.30 25.46 5.23
N GLU A 343 5.29 26.31 5.35
CA GLU A 343 4.54 26.83 4.22
C GLU A 343 5.50 27.52 3.21
N GLY A 344 5.25 27.28 1.91
CA GLY A 344 6.08 27.79 0.82
C GLY A 344 7.35 26.99 0.51
N MET A 345 7.68 25.97 1.32
CA MET A 345 8.81 25.07 1.01
C MET A 345 8.36 23.93 0.08
N ASP A 346 9.11 23.67 -0.99
CA ASP A 346 8.82 22.58 -1.94
C ASP A 346 9.68 21.35 -1.64
N GLY A 347 9.04 20.21 -1.36
CA GLY A 347 9.69 18.95 -1.03
C GLY A 347 10.54 18.37 -2.17
N ALA A 348 10.20 18.64 -3.44
CA ALA A 348 10.98 18.17 -4.57
C ALA A 348 12.26 18.99 -4.75
N ALA A 349 12.17 20.31 -4.61
CA ALA A 349 13.34 21.18 -4.60
C ALA A 349 14.26 20.87 -3.40
N LEU A 350 13.68 20.63 -2.22
CA LEU A 350 14.41 20.21 -1.02
C LEU A 350 15.13 18.87 -1.22
N LEU A 351 14.49 17.88 -1.90
CA LEU A 351 15.14 16.61 -2.20
C LEU A 351 16.36 16.79 -3.08
N ALA A 352 16.27 17.59 -4.15
CA ALA A 352 17.41 17.88 -5.04
C ALA A 352 18.60 18.48 -4.25
N ALA A 353 18.33 19.50 -3.43
CA ALA A 353 19.34 20.09 -2.55
C ALA A 353 19.91 19.09 -1.53
N SER A 354 19.04 18.23 -0.96
CA SER A 354 19.42 17.21 0.03
C SER A 354 20.37 16.15 -0.56
N ILE A 355 20.10 15.69 -1.78
CA ILE A 355 20.97 14.72 -2.47
C ILE A 355 22.33 15.35 -2.78
N ASP A 356 22.35 16.60 -3.22
CA ASP A 356 23.57 17.29 -3.62
C ASP A 356 24.47 17.60 -2.41
N SER A 357 23.92 18.29 -1.40
CA SER A 357 24.71 18.83 -0.28
C SER A 357 24.77 17.91 0.94
N GLU A 358 23.69 17.22 1.29
CA GLU A 358 23.57 16.45 2.54
C GLU A 358 23.61 14.92 2.34
N LYS A 359 23.49 14.43 1.11
CA LYS A 359 23.48 13.01 0.78
C LYS A 359 22.37 12.25 1.52
N VAL A 360 21.17 12.84 1.62
CA VAL A 360 19.99 12.22 2.22
C VAL A 360 18.85 12.19 1.20
N ALA A 361 18.22 11.03 1.04
CA ALA A 361 17.10 10.83 0.13
C ALA A 361 15.79 10.53 0.90
N PHE A 362 14.69 11.13 0.45
CA PHE A 362 13.32 10.91 0.93
C PHE A 362 12.35 10.98 -0.26
N VAL A 363 11.05 10.73 -0.06
CA VAL A 363 10.07 10.88 -1.15
C VAL A 363 9.28 12.18 -0.96
N PRO A 364 9.30 13.11 -1.94
CA PRO A 364 8.46 14.30 -1.93
C PRO A 364 6.97 13.93 -1.91
N GLY A 365 6.19 14.67 -1.12
CA GLY A 365 4.81 14.32 -0.85
C GLY A 365 3.86 14.50 -2.04
N ARG A 366 4.16 15.44 -2.94
CA ARG A 366 3.34 15.72 -4.13
C ARG A 366 2.95 14.46 -4.93
N ALA A 367 3.85 13.47 -5.00
CA ALA A 367 3.61 12.21 -5.72
C ALA A 367 2.44 11.38 -5.16
N PHE A 368 2.02 11.63 -3.92
CA PHE A 368 0.94 10.91 -3.25
C PHE A 368 -0.42 11.63 -3.34
N PHE A 369 -0.50 12.73 -4.07
CA PHE A 369 -1.75 13.47 -4.27
C PHE A 369 -2.16 13.36 -5.74
N ALA A 370 -3.41 12.96 -5.96
CA ALA A 370 -3.94 12.79 -7.32
C ALA A 370 -4.00 14.11 -8.10
N ASP A 371 -4.18 15.24 -7.40
CA ASP A 371 -4.22 16.60 -7.93
C ASP A 371 -2.85 17.30 -7.97
N GLY A 372 -1.79 16.62 -7.48
CA GLY A 372 -0.45 17.19 -7.39
C GLY A 372 -0.25 18.24 -6.30
N SER A 373 -1.17 18.36 -5.35
CA SER A 373 -1.01 19.20 -4.14
C SER A 373 0.04 18.64 -3.17
N GLY A 374 0.09 19.13 -1.93
CA GLY A 374 1.00 18.61 -0.89
C GLY A 374 2.47 18.86 -1.16
N THR A 375 2.82 19.94 -1.88
CA THR A 375 4.20 20.28 -2.26
C THR A 375 5.13 20.46 -1.07
N ASN A 376 4.59 20.92 0.08
CA ASN A 376 5.34 21.12 1.32
C ASN A 376 5.34 19.88 2.23
N THR A 377 5.28 18.69 1.68
CA THR A 377 5.29 17.45 2.46
C THR A 377 6.32 16.46 1.94
N LEU A 378 6.69 15.49 2.78
CA LEU A 378 7.58 14.40 2.40
C LEU A 378 7.32 13.14 3.24
N ARG A 379 7.68 11.99 2.67
CA ARG A 379 7.62 10.69 3.35
C ARG A 379 9.02 10.22 3.72
N LEU A 380 9.19 9.81 4.97
CA LEU A 380 10.36 9.09 5.47
C LEU A 380 10.02 7.62 5.73
N SER A 381 10.88 6.71 5.31
CA SER A 381 10.81 5.29 5.65
C SER A 381 11.91 4.93 6.66
N TYR A 382 11.52 4.25 7.73
CA TYR A 382 12.46 3.71 8.73
C TYR A 382 12.76 2.22 8.55
N SER A 383 12.28 1.60 7.48
CA SER A 383 12.32 0.14 7.33
C SER A 383 13.72 -0.44 7.17
N CYS A 384 14.64 0.26 6.48
CA CYS A 384 15.97 -0.27 6.15
C CYS A 384 17.12 0.46 6.84
N ALA A 385 16.87 1.61 7.47
CA ALA A 385 17.93 2.41 8.10
C ALA A 385 18.30 1.86 9.49
N ASN A 386 19.58 1.79 9.80
CA ASN A 386 20.07 1.53 11.15
C ASN A 386 20.06 2.79 12.03
N ASP A 387 20.41 2.67 13.32
CA ASP A 387 20.35 3.79 14.27
C ASP A 387 21.26 4.95 13.90
N GLU A 388 22.48 4.68 13.41
CA GLU A 388 23.43 5.70 12.97
C GLU A 388 22.93 6.45 11.74
N MET A 389 22.40 5.72 10.77
CA MET A 389 21.80 6.31 9.56
C MET A 389 20.60 7.19 9.91
N ILE A 390 19.77 6.77 10.87
CA ILE A 390 18.61 7.54 11.32
C ILE A 390 19.06 8.84 12.00
N ASP A 391 19.94 8.77 12.99
CA ASP A 391 20.40 9.96 13.74
C ASP A 391 21.10 10.96 12.79
N GLU A 392 22.08 10.51 12.02
CA GLU A 392 22.84 11.38 11.12
C GLU A 392 21.99 11.91 9.96
N GLY A 393 21.15 11.07 9.33
CA GLY A 393 20.31 11.48 8.21
C GLY A 393 19.27 12.52 8.62
N ILE A 394 18.59 12.35 9.75
CA ILE A 394 17.61 13.32 10.25
C ILE A 394 18.29 14.61 10.72
N LYS A 395 19.48 14.53 11.31
CA LYS A 395 20.29 15.70 11.68
C LYS A 395 20.67 16.54 10.45
N ARG A 396 21.14 15.90 9.36
CA ARG A 396 21.45 16.57 8.09
C ARG A 396 20.22 17.23 7.49
N LEU A 397 19.11 16.49 7.42
CA LEU A 397 17.84 17.01 6.89
C LEU A 397 17.34 18.20 7.69
N GLY A 398 17.38 18.15 9.02
CA GLY A 398 16.99 19.27 9.88
C GLY A 398 17.89 20.51 9.69
N ARG A 399 19.20 20.34 9.46
CA ARG A 399 20.12 21.42 9.12
C ARG A 399 19.73 22.09 7.79
N LEU A 400 19.46 21.28 6.77
CA LEU A 400 19.07 21.75 5.45
C LEU A 400 17.77 22.56 5.49
N ILE A 401 16.73 22.05 6.17
CA ILE A 401 15.44 22.73 6.32
C ILE A 401 15.61 24.09 7.00
N ARG A 402 16.40 24.16 8.10
CA ARG A 402 16.70 25.44 8.77
C ARG A 402 17.41 26.46 7.86
N ALA A 403 18.33 26.01 7.02
CA ALA A 403 19.02 26.88 6.08
C ALA A 403 18.06 27.49 5.06
N HIS A 404 17.16 26.66 4.50
CA HIS A 404 16.16 27.12 3.53
C HIS A 404 15.09 28.04 4.14
N THR A 405 14.69 27.80 5.40
CA THR A 405 13.72 28.66 6.11
C THR A 405 14.31 30.08 6.34
N LYS A 406 15.58 30.17 6.67
CA LYS A 406 16.27 31.50 6.86
C LYS A 406 16.41 32.26 5.55
N SER A 407 16.69 31.57 4.44
CA SER A 407 16.85 32.21 3.12
C SER A 407 15.52 32.73 2.55
N ALA A 408 14.39 32.11 2.91
CA ALA A 408 13.05 32.55 2.49
C ALA A 408 12.52 33.74 3.32
N ALA A 409 13.12 34.01 4.50
CA ALA A 409 12.74 35.10 5.39
C ALA A 409 13.65 36.37 5.22
N ALA A 410 14.71 36.28 4.44
CA ALA A 410 15.61 37.37 4.09
C ALA A 410 15.34 37.89 2.68
#